data_04caaeb72b722f628cc64bbe1dc6f315
#
_entry.id   04caaeb72b722f628cc64bbe1dc6f315
#
_cell.length_a   1.000
_cell.length_b   1.000
_cell.length_c   1.000
_cell.angle_alpha   90.00
_cell.angle_beta   90.00
_cell.angle_gamma   90.00
#
_symmetry.space_group_name_H-M   'P 1'
#
loop_
_entity.id
_entity.type
_entity.pdbx_description
1 polymer ?
#
loop_
_entity_poly.entity_id
_entity_poly.type
_entity_poly.pdbx_seq_one_letter_code
_entity_poly.pdbx_strand_id
1 'polypeptide(L)'
;VEMIPREVSPSRSREMRAAVQAFREVADARWAAASPRVLRRSLSVPRRSRLVRAQAPSGPVGIREHVVSAHLAAAPAVEGVTVVGIHLDIDDDDTLTAVRVEVAVAFGTVVRPAADRVRAETKERLQRLLGAAAGDCAEPHVHIGDVTGGPSPEGTA
;
A
#
# COMPACT_ATOMS: atom_id res chain seq x y z
N VAL A 1 -46.70 4.25 -19.07
CA VAL A 1 -46.20 2.88 -19.04
C VAL A 1 -45.54 2.71 -17.69
N GLU A 2 -46.28 2.06 -16.79
CA GLU A 2 -45.92 1.84 -15.41
C GLU A 2 -44.97 0.62 -15.38
N MET A 3 -43.71 0.84 -14.99
CA MET A 3 -42.69 -0.16 -14.91
C MET A 3 -42.82 -0.86 -13.55
N ILE A 4 -43.48 -2.04 -13.52
CA ILE A 4 -43.63 -2.88 -12.33
C ILE A 4 -42.23 -3.40 -11.94
N PRO A 5 -41.75 -3.15 -10.71
CA PRO A 5 -40.48 -3.75 -10.25
C PRO A 5 -40.67 -5.28 -10.16
N ARG A 6 -39.83 -6.01 -10.86
CA ARG A 6 -39.78 -7.49 -10.76
C ARG A 6 -39.29 -7.85 -9.37
N GLU A 7 -40.16 -8.23 -8.48
CA GLU A 7 -39.80 -8.79 -7.17
C GLU A 7 -38.89 -10.01 -7.36
N VAL A 8 -37.66 -9.90 -6.93
CA VAL A 8 -36.72 -11.01 -6.91
C VAL A 8 -37.18 -11.98 -5.81
N SER A 9 -37.59 -13.17 -6.20
CA SER A 9 -38.07 -14.20 -5.27
C SER A 9 -37.06 -14.46 -4.14
N PRO A 10 -37.47 -14.49 -2.86
CA PRO A 10 -36.60 -14.65 -1.70
C PRO A 10 -35.79 -15.96 -1.72
N SER A 11 -36.21 -16.97 -2.45
CA SER A 11 -35.44 -18.19 -2.70
C SER A 11 -34.25 -17.96 -3.61
N ARG A 12 -34.42 -17.20 -4.69
CA ARG A 12 -33.33 -16.82 -5.61
C ARG A 12 -32.23 -15.98 -4.93
N SER A 13 -32.64 -15.11 -4.02
CA SER A 13 -31.68 -14.30 -3.24
C SER A 13 -30.89 -15.13 -2.23
N ARG A 14 -31.45 -16.23 -1.71
CA ARG A 14 -30.75 -17.18 -0.85
C ARG A 14 -29.76 -18.03 -1.64
N GLU A 15 -30.16 -18.55 -2.78
CA GLU A 15 -29.30 -19.33 -3.67
C GLU A 15 -28.13 -18.51 -4.20
N MET A 16 -28.37 -17.26 -4.58
CA MET A 16 -27.31 -16.35 -5.01
C MET A 16 -26.30 -16.10 -3.89
N ARG A 17 -26.75 -15.83 -2.67
CA ARG A 17 -25.86 -15.63 -1.51
C ARG A 17 -25.06 -16.88 -1.19
N ALA A 18 -25.66 -18.05 -1.22
CA ALA A 18 -24.96 -19.32 -1.02
C ALA A 18 -23.91 -19.57 -2.11
N ALA A 19 -24.21 -19.27 -3.37
CA ALA A 19 -23.27 -19.39 -4.48
C ALA A 19 -22.08 -18.43 -4.33
N VAL A 20 -22.32 -17.18 -3.95
CA VAL A 20 -21.26 -16.17 -3.70
C VAL A 20 -20.37 -16.61 -2.53
N GLN A 21 -20.97 -17.13 -1.45
CA GLN A 21 -20.21 -17.61 -0.31
C GLN A 21 -19.33 -18.81 -0.68
N ALA A 22 -19.88 -19.80 -1.37
CA ALA A 22 -19.11 -20.94 -1.85
C ALA A 22 -17.98 -20.54 -2.80
N PHE A 23 -18.20 -19.55 -3.66
CA PHE A 23 -17.15 -19.00 -4.53
C PHE A 23 -16.02 -18.33 -3.74
N ARG A 24 -16.36 -17.54 -2.70
CA ARG A 24 -15.37 -16.92 -1.81
C ARG A 24 -14.52 -17.97 -1.09
N GLU A 25 -15.14 -18.99 -0.53
CA GLU A 25 -14.42 -20.08 0.16
C GLU A 25 -13.43 -20.80 -0.77
N VAL A 26 -13.83 -21.08 -2.01
CA VAL A 26 -12.96 -21.68 -3.02
C VAL A 26 -11.83 -20.72 -3.43
N ALA A 27 -12.12 -19.42 -3.58
CA ALA A 27 -11.13 -18.42 -3.91
C ALA A 27 -10.10 -18.25 -2.78
N ASP A 28 -10.54 -18.17 -1.54
CA ASP A 28 -9.70 -18.05 -0.36
C ASP A 28 -8.80 -19.27 -0.16
N ALA A 29 -9.36 -20.49 -0.32
CA ALA A 29 -8.58 -21.72 -0.25
C ALA A 29 -7.51 -21.80 -1.36
N ARG A 30 -7.83 -21.40 -2.59
CA ARG A 30 -6.88 -21.34 -3.71
C ARG A 30 -5.80 -20.29 -3.47
N TRP A 31 -6.18 -19.13 -2.93
CA TRP A 31 -5.24 -18.07 -2.58
C TRP A 31 -4.30 -18.51 -1.45
N ALA A 32 -4.83 -19.10 -0.39
CA ALA A 32 -4.04 -19.65 0.71
C ALA A 32 -3.02 -20.72 0.23
N ALA A 33 -3.41 -21.54 -0.75
CA ALA A 33 -2.52 -22.54 -1.34
C ALA A 33 -1.48 -21.93 -2.30
N ALA A 34 -1.81 -20.86 -3.02
CA ALA A 34 -0.94 -20.20 -4.00
C ALA A 34 0.01 -19.18 -3.36
N SER A 35 -0.44 -18.48 -2.31
CA SER A 35 0.30 -17.37 -1.72
C SER A 35 1.73 -17.72 -1.25
N PRO A 36 2.03 -18.88 -0.63
CA PRO A 36 3.39 -19.25 -0.25
C PRO A 36 4.31 -19.47 -1.46
N ARG A 37 3.75 -19.94 -2.59
CA ARG A 37 4.50 -20.12 -3.84
C ARG A 37 4.79 -18.79 -4.53
N VAL A 38 3.80 -17.90 -4.56
CA VAL A 38 3.93 -16.54 -5.11
C VAL A 38 4.94 -15.75 -4.30
N LEU A 39 4.84 -15.77 -2.97
CA LEU A 39 5.78 -15.11 -2.07
C LEU A 39 7.20 -15.65 -2.25
N ARG A 40 7.37 -16.99 -2.28
CA ARG A 40 8.68 -17.63 -2.48
C ARG A 40 9.28 -17.25 -3.83
N ARG A 41 8.48 -17.22 -4.89
CA ARG A 41 8.93 -16.84 -6.23
C ARG A 41 9.24 -15.34 -6.32
N SER A 42 8.49 -14.49 -5.65
CA SER A 42 8.78 -13.05 -5.55
C SER A 42 10.06 -12.77 -4.76
N LEU A 43 10.35 -13.57 -3.73
CA LEU A 43 11.58 -13.47 -2.94
C LEU A 43 12.79 -14.10 -3.64
N SER A 44 12.59 -15.08 -4.54
CA SER A 44 13.67 -15.77 -5.26
C SER A 44 14.04 -15.13 -6.60
N VAL A 45 13.23 -14.21 -7.12
CA VAL A 45 13.64 -13.37 -8.25
C VAL A 45 14.74 -12.44 -7.73
N PRO A 46 16.00 -12.57 -8.19
CA PRO A 46 17.02 -11.58 -7.87
C PRO A 46 16.58 -10.27 -8.52
N ARG A 47 15.81 -9.48 -7.75
CA ARG A 47 15.54 -8.11 -8.14
C ARG A 47 16.91 -7.47 -8.23
N ARG A 48 17.26 -6.97 -9.38
CA ARG A 48 18.37 -6.03 -9.54
C ARG A 48 17.94 -4.76 -8.78
N SER A 49 17.93 -4.88 -7.44
CA SER A 49 17.62 -3.78 -6.55
C SER A 49 18.75 -2.79 -6.71
N ARG A 50 18.43 -1.59 -7.15
CA ARG A 50 19.39 -0.49 -7.27
C ARG A 50 19.98 -0.18 -5.89
N LEU A 51 21.14 0.46 -5.89
CA LEU A 51 21.69 1.06 -4.68
C LEU A 51 21.07 2.45 -4.51
N VAL A 52 20.95 2.87 -3.26
CA VAL A 52 20.59 4.23 -2.86
C VAL A 52 21.75 4.73 -2.01
N ARG A 53 22.31 5.87 -2.39
CA ARG A 53 23.39 6.53 -1.66
C ARG A 53 22.88 7.01 -0.30
N ALA A 54 23.62 6.68 0.74
CA ALA A 54 23.39 7.16 2.10
C ALA A 54 24.70 7.71 2.68
N GLN A 55 24.61 8.59 3.65
CA GLN A 55 25.75 9.17 4.35
C GLN A 55 25.75 8.70 5.81
N ALA A 56 26.67 7.83 6.14
CA ALA A 56 26.93 7.41 7.52
C ALA A 56 28.07 8.26 8.12
N PRO A 57 28.22 8.30 9.46
CA PRO A 57 29.34 8.98 10.11
C PRO A 57 30.71 8.50 9.66
N SER A 58 30.80 7.23 9.24
CA SER A 58 32.02 6.60 8.73
C SER A 58 32.30 6.84 7.25
N GLY A 59 31.42 7.55 6.54
CA GLY A 59 31.52 7.83 5.11
C GLY A 59 30.30 7.41 4.30
N PRO A 60 30.36 7.49 2.96
CA PRO A 60 29.26 7.12 2.08
C PRO A 60 29.01 5.61 2.11
N VAL A 61 27.72 5.22 2.08
CA VAL A 61 27.26 3.83 2.10
C VAL A 61 26.19 3.66 1.04
N GLY A 62 26.19 2.51 0.34
CA GLY A 62 25.09 2.12 -0.56
C GLY A 62 24.10 1.22 0.15
N ILE A 63 22.82 1.60 0.18
CA ILE A 63 21.72 0.80 0.74
C ILE A 63 20.88 0.27 -0.42
N ARG A 64 20.51 -1.01 -0.37
CA ARG A 64 19.64 -1.58 -1.41
C ARG A 64 18.25 -0.96 -1.37
N GLU A 65 17.71 -0.61 -2.53
CA GLU A 65 16.36 -0.02 -2.72
C GLU A 65 15.28 -0.77 -1.92
N HIS A 66 15.28 -2.10 -1.95
CA HIS A 66 14.27 -2.89 -1.23
C HIS A 66 14.37 -2.73 0.30
N VAL A 67 15.57 -2.44 0.84
CA VAL A 67 15.77 -2.17 2.27
C VAL A 67 15.17 -0.80 2.63
N VAL A 68 15.40 0.20 1.77
CA VAL A 68 14.79 1.52 1.93
C VAL A 68 13.27 1.41 1.89
N SER A 69 12.73 0.73 0.86
CA SER A 69 11.29 0.54 0.70
C SER A 69 10.66 -0.22 1.88
N ALA A 70 11.32 -1.29 2.35
CA ALA A 70 10.85 -2.05 3.51
C ALA A 70 10.85 -1.21 4.79
N HIS A 71 11.88 -0.38 4.99
CA HIS A 71 11.97 0.51 6.14
C HIS A 71 10.88 1.59 6.13
N LEU A 72 10.55 2.13 4.97
CA LEU A 72 9.48 3.10 4.81
C LEU A 72 8.09 2.47 4.96
N ALA A 73 7.90 1.24 4.44
CA ALA A 73 6.64 0.53 4.52
C ALA A 73 6.31 0.03 5.95
N ALA A 74 7.32 -0.21 6.78
CA ALA A 74 7.16 -0.72 8.15
C ALA A 74 6.45 0.27 9.11
N ALA A 75 6.13 1.46 8.69
CA ALA A 75 5.23 2.41 9.35
C ALA A 75 4.78 3.45 8.31
N PRO A 76 3.71 4.20 8.40
CA PRO A 76 3.52 5.16 9.48
C PRO A 76 2.45 4.70 10.46
N ALA A 77 2.65 5.00 11.73
CA ALA A 77 1.61 4.87 12.75
C ALA A 77 0.64 6.06 12.67
N VAL A 78 0.10 6.31 11.48
CA VAL A 78 -0.97 7.29 11.29
C VAL A 78 -2.30 6.56 11.39
N GLU A 79 -3.08 6.91 12.40
CA GLU A 79 -4.39 6.30 12.62
C GLU A 79 -5.28 6.39 11.37
N GLY A 80 -5.89 5.28 11.00
CA GLY A 80 -6.74 5.21 9.81
C GLY A 80 -6.00 5.21 8.46
N VAL A 81 -4.67 5.05 8.45
CA VAL A 81 -3.86 4.98 7.22
C VAL A 81 -3.06 3.69 7.17
N THR A 82 -3.11 3.02 6.03
CA THR A 82 -2.31 1.82 5.74
C THR A 82 -1.45 2.07 4.51
N VAL A 83 -0.14 1.86 4.61
CA VAL A 83 0.75 1.92 3.44
C VAL A 83 0.56 0.65 2.61
N VAL A 84 0.24 0.82 1.34
CA VAL A 84 0.03 -0.28 0.37
C VAL A 84 1.18 -0.39 -0.63
N GLY A 85 1.95 0.68 -0.84
CA GLY A 85 3.09 0.67 -1.75
C GLY A 85 4.09 1.79 -1.49
N ILE A 86 5.36 1.52 -1.83
CA ILE A 86 6.46 2.50 -1.85
C ILE A 86 7.14 2.41 -3.20
N HIS A 87 7.28 3.56 -3.86
CA HIS A 87 8.02 3.69 -5.12
C HIS A 87 9.15 4.69 -4.91
N LEU A 88 10.35 4.30 -5.32
CA LEU A 88 11.57 5.11 -5.22
C LEU A 88 12.07 5.44 -6.62
N ASP A 89 12.28 6.71 -6.90
CA ASP A 89 12.95 7.16 -8.11
C ASP A 89 14.42 7.44 -7.77
N ILE A 90 15.33 6.72 -8.43
CA ILE A 90 16.76 6.73 -8.18
C ILE A 90 17.43 7.10 -9.49
N ASP A 91 18.31 8.09 -9.48
CA ASP A 91 19.07 8.49 -10.66
C ASP A 91 20.26 7.55 -10.96
N ASP A 92 21.02 7.87 -12.01
CA ASP A 92 22.16 7.06 -12.45
C ASP A 92 23.37 7.14 -11.49
N ASP A 93 23.38 8.14 -10.59
CA ASP A 93 24.40 8.31 -9.54
C ASP A 93 24.01 7.66 -8.21
N ASP A 94 23.01 6.77 -8.22
CA ASP A 94 22.44 6.11 -7.04
C ASP A 94 21.81 7.08 -6.02
N THR A 95 21.46 8.31 -6.45
CA THR A 95 20.81 9.31 -5.60
C THR A 95 19.30 9.14 -5.62
N LEU A 96 18.66 9.14 -4.45
CA LEU A 96 17.22 9.12 -4.32
C LEU A 96 16.65 10.49 -4.68
N THR A 97 15.93 10.59 -5.79
CA THR A 97 15.38 11.85 -6.31
C THR A 97 13.94 12.09 -5.89
N ALA A 98 13.12 11.03 -5.80
CA ALA A 98 11.74 11.13 -5.34
C ALA A 98 11.26 9.86 -4.62
N VAL A 99 10.27 10.04 -3.75
CA VAL A 99 9.55 8.96 -3.06
C VAL A 99 8.06 9.16 -3.25
N ARG A 100 7.37 8.10 -3.67
CA ARG A 100 5.91 8.04 -3.70
C ARG A 100 5.42 6.99 -2.72
N VAL A 101 4.58 7.41 -1.79
CA VAL A 101 3.92 6.54 -0.80
C VAL A 101 2.48 6.34 -1.22
N GLU A 102 2.10 5.12 -1.53
CA GLU A 102 0.72 4.75 -1.82
C GLU A 102 0.05 4.26 -0.55
N VAL A 103 -1.10 4.83 -0.22
CA VAL A 103 -1.83 4.54 1.02
C VAL A 103 -3.29 4.22 0.76
N ALA A 104 -3.86 3.35 1.58
CA ALA A 104 -5.30 3.20 1.78
C ALA A 104 -5.69 3.93 3.06
N VAL A 105 -6.84 4.63 3.05
CA VAL A 105 -7.35 5.35 4.22
C VAL A 105 -8.66 4.74 4.70
N ALA A 106 -8.87 4.71 6.02
CA ALA A 106 -10.15 4.30 6.58
C ALA A 106 -11.24 5.33 6.27
N PHE A 107 -12.46 4.86 6.01
CA PHE A 107 -13.62 5.74 5.80
C PHE A 107 -13.79 6.68 6.99
N GLY A 108 -14.06 7.96 6.72
CA GLY A 108 -14.16 9.01 7.75
C GLY A 108 -12.82 9.67 8.13
N THR A 109 -11.69 9.17 7.64
CA THR A 109 -10.40 9.83 7.84
C THR A 109 -10.33 11.15 7.10
N VAL A 110 -9.88 12.22 7.79
CA VAL A 110 -9.65 13.52 7.14
C VAL A 110 -8.36 13.45 6.33
N VAL A 111 -8.52 13.33 5.01
CA VAL A 111 -7.45 12.98 4.04
C VAL A 111 -6.24 13.90 4.12
N ARG A 112 -6.46 15.23 4.12
CA ARG A 112 -5.36 16.20 4.02
C ARG A 112 -4.43 16.15 5.23
N PRO A 113 -4.90 16.24 6.48
CA PRO A 113 -4.03 16.09 7.66
C PRO A 113 -3.35 14.72 7.73
N ALA A 114 -4.03 13.65 7.31
CA ALA A 114 -3.45 12.31 7.27
C ALA A 114 -2.27 12.24 6.27
N ALA A 115 -2.45 12.77 5.06
CA ALA A 115 -1.39 12.84 4.06
C ALA A 115 -0.19 13.69 4.52
N ASP A 116 -0.44 14.83 5.18
CA ASP A 116 0.63 15.68 5.70
C ASP A 116 1.45 14.97 6.78
N ARG A 117 0.81 14.19 7.67
CA ARG A 117 1.50 13.36 8.66
C ARG A 117 2.33 12.26 8.00
N VAL A 118 1.78 11.56 6.99
CA VAL A 118 2.52 10.54 6.23
C VAL A 118 3.77 11.15 5.58
N ARG A 119 3.66 12.33 4.96
CA ARG A 119 4.82 13.04 4.38
C ARG A 119 5.89 13.33 5.42
N ALA A 120 5.49 13.95 6.53
CA ALA A 120 6.40 14.34 7.60
C ALA A 120 7.15 13.12 8.16
N GLU A 121 6.44 12.04 8.44
CA GLU A 121 7.04 10.81 8.96
C GLU A 121 7.94 10.11 7.94
N THR A 122 7.53 10.07 6.66
CA THR A 122 8.36 9.52 5.59
C THR A 122 9.67 10.30 5.46
N LYS A 123 9.61 11.62 5.48
CA LYS A 123 10.78 12.50 5.43
C LYS A 123 11.73 12.27 6.61
N GLU A 124 11.20 12.19 7.81
CA GLU A 124 12.00 11.93 9.01
C GLU A 124 12.71 10.57 8.95
N ARG A 125 12.02 9.54 8.45
CA ARG A 125 12.59 8.20 8.27
C ARG A 125 13.67 8.17 7.22
N LEU A 126 13.48 8.87 6.10
CA LEU A 126 14.51 9.03 5.07
C LEU A 126 15.75 9.70 5.64
N GLN A 127 15.58 10.78 6.41
CA GLN A 127 16.69 11.48 7.05
C GLN A 127 17.45 10.57 8.04
N ARG A 128 16.75 9.77 8.81
CA ARG A 128 17.38 8.81 9.74
C ARG A 128 18.14 7.70 8.99
N LEU A 129 17.61 7.23 7.85
CA LEU A 129 18.19 6.12 7.10
C LEU A 129 19.32 6.56 6.17
N LEU A 130 19.14 7.65 5.44
CA LEU A 130 20.06 8.11 4.41
C LEU A 130 21.00 9.23 4.89
N GLY A 131 20.73 9.81 6.06
CA GLY A 131 21.53 10.92 6.58
C GLY A 131 21.41 12.16 5.70
N ALA A 132 22.53 12.86 5.49
CA ALA A 132 22.57 14.08 4.67
C ALA A 132 22.15 13.85 3.21
N ALA A 133 22.34 12.63 2.67
CA ALA A 133 21.92 12.29 1.31
C ALA A 133 20.40 12.33 1.10
N ALA A 134 19.60 12.32 2.18
CA ALA A 134 18.14 12.51 2.09
C ALA A 134 17.77 13.96 1.69
N GLY A 135 18.67 14.92 1.82
CA GLY A 135 18.43 16.32 1.45
C GLY A 135 18.24 16.55 -0.04
N ASP A 136 18.76 15.63 -0.87
CA ASP A 136 18.65 15.70 -2.33
C ASP A 136 17.30 15.14 -2.84
N CYS A 137 16.54 14.48 -1.97
CA CYS A 137 15.24 13.93 -2.31
C CYS A 137 14.15 15.01 -2.28
N ALA A 138 13.31 15.04 -3.31
CA ALA A 138 12.13 15.88 -3.33
C ALA A 138 11.17 15.50 -2.19
N GLU A 139 10.25 16.42 -1.86
CA GLU A 139 9.24 16.15 -0.84
C GLU A 139 8.43 14.88 -1.19
N PRO A 140 8.21 13.95 -0.23
CA PRO A 140 7.50 12.71 -0.51
C PRO A 140 6.08 12.94 -1.04
N HIS A 141 5.75 12.30 -2.15
CA HIS A 141 4.41 12.28 -2.72
C HIS A 141 3.56 11.22 -2.03
N VAL A 142 2.40 11.62 -1.48
CA VAL A 142 1.41 10.70 -0.93
C VAL A 142 0.27 10.54 -1.93
N HIS A 143 0.05 9.31 -2.37
CA HIS A 143 -1.05 8.92 -3.25
C HIS A 143 -2.06 8.09 -2.46
N ILE A 144 -3.33 8.52 -2.44
CA ILE A 144 -4.41 7.76 -1.82
C ILE A 144 -5.06 6.92 -2.91
N GLY A 145 -4.78 5.63 -2.86
CA GLY A 145 -5.24 4.66 -3.86
C GLY A 145 -6.56 3.99 -3.50
N ASP A 146 -6.92 3.96 -2.20
CA ASP A 146 -8.12 3.26 -1.75
C ASP A 146 -8.70 3.85 -0.46
N VAL A 147 -10.01 3.58 -0.23
CA VAL A 147 -10.74 3.92 1.00
C VAL A 147 -11.35 2.64 1.57
N THR A 148 -10.90 2.24 2.75
CA THR A 148 -11.32 1.00 3.41
C THR A 148 -12.39 1.23 4.48
N GLY A 149 -13.28 0.24 4.72
CA GLY A 149 -14.23 0.25 5.83
C GLY A 149 -15.37 1.26 5.70
N GLY A 150 -15.78 1.59 4.46
CA GLY A 150 -16.98 2.39 4.23
C GLY A 150 -18.27 1.67 4.66
N PRO A 151 -19.40 2.38 4.84
CA PRO A 151 -20.67 1.75 5.13
C PRO A 151 -20.98 0.72 4.04
N SER A 152 -21.23 -0.52 4.46
CA SER A 152 -21.75 -1.53 3.53
C SER A 152 -23.02 -0.96 2.88
N PRO A 153 -23.24 -1.16 1.56
CA PRO A 153 -24.46 -0.70 0.88
C PRO A 153 -25.71 -1.49 1.31
N GLU A 154 -25.63 -2.29 2.37
CA GLU A 154 -26.71 -3.06 2.95
C GLU A 154 -27.32 -2.28 4.12
N GLY A 155 -28.33 -1.49 3.85
CA GLY A 155 -29.09 -0.86 4.94
C GLY A 155 -29.92 0.34 4.55
N THR A 156 -30.67 0.25 3.43
CA THR A 156 -31.87 1.07 3.29
C THR A 156 -33.03 0.08 3.17
N ALA A 157 -33.63 -0.21 4.32
CA ALA A 157 -34.91 -0.86 4.43
C ALA A 157 -36.01 0.18 4.16
#